data_d78f8f6e7deac207ad35406b7842f1c2
#
_entry.id   d78f8f6e7deac207ad35406b7842f1c2
#
_cell.length_a   1.000
_cell.length_b   1.000
_cell.length_c   1.000
_cell.angle_alpha   90.00
_cell.angle_beta   90.00
_cell.angle_gamma   90.00
#
_symmetry.space_group_name_H-M   'P 1'
#
loop_
_entity.id
_entity.type
_entity.pdbx_description
1 polymer ?
#
loop_
_entity_poly.entity_id
_entity_poly.type
_entity_poly.pdbx_seq_one_letter_code
_entity_poly.pdbx_strand_id
1 'polypeptide(L)'
;MREVVFISGLVLSMLEIWISVKLILRKKNNYAKTSEIILSFVVQSLYLEALHVEWWKIIACILVQYIVVKVFLLIFMIIIRECSFYIIKRLAKEKRKRQKTWFTQRFGNPKKLKTVKEINQINCFPRLKLGLPGMANQIHGVTKVHFDSKGFPIFKSKYKVKLKIMDYRKPRKYHFLICNRKLYKDVLSNPKLRQKLNLSKNDVKALAVGETPKHYVWHHHQNLGVLQLVDRDIHEKTFHKGGFSIWGGKDN
;
A
#
# COMPACT_ATOMS: atom_id res chain seq x y z
N MET A 1 8.35 -27.09 -54.53
CA MET A 1 9.06 -27.67 -53.38
C MET A 1 9.73 -26.64 -52.48
N ARG A 2 10.51 -25.67 -52.98
CA ARG A 2 11.18 -24.65 -52.10
C ARG A 2 10.22 -23.80 -51.28
N GLU A 3 9.06 -23.40 -51.79
CA GLU A 3 8.11 -22.58 -51.09
C GLU A 3 7.41 -23.34 -49.95
N VAL A 4 7.10 -24.64 -50.15
CA VAL A 4 6.49 -25.49 -49.13
C VAL A 4 7.41 -25.67 -47.90
N VAL A 5 8.72 -25.80 -48.19
CA VAL A 5 9.77 -25.90 -47.14
C VAL A 5 9.91 -24.60 -46.36
N PHE A 6 9.83 -23.44 -47.04
CA PHE A 6 9.88 -22.13 -46.38
C PHE A 6 8.65 -21.90 -45.49
N ILE A 7 7.48 -22.22 -45.97
CA ILE A 7 6.21 -22.09 -45.21
C ILE A 7 6.20 -23.04 -43.99
N SER A 8 6.67 -24.29 -44.15
CA SER A 8 6.75 -25.23 -43.04
C SER A 8 7.75 -24.77 -41.96
N GLY A 9 8.87 -24.17 -42.33
CA GLY A 9 9.82 -23.57 -41.39
C GLY A 9 9.23 -22.39 -40.61
N LEU A 10 8.45 -21.54 -41.27
CA LEU A 10 7.75 -20.41 -40.63
C LEU A 10 6.69 -20.89 -39.63
N VAL A 11 5.96 -21.91 -40.00
CA VAL A 11 4.92 -22.50 -39.10
C VAL A 11 5.57 -23.13 -37.86
N LEU A 12 6.67 -23.86 -38.02
CA LEU A 12 7.45 -24.42 -36.94
C LEU A 12 7.98 -23.34 -36.00
N SER A 13 8.52 -22.25 -36.52
CA SER A 13 9.02 -21.12 -35.73
C SER A 13 7.91 -20.41 -34.95
N MET A 14 6.74 -20.26 -35.53
CA MET A 14 5.55 -19.72 -34.82
C MET A 14 5.07 -20.64 -33.70
N LEU A 15 5.08 -21.94 -33.91
CA LEU A 15 4.74 -22.93 -32.89
C LEU A 15 5.71 -22.88 -31.71
N GLU A 16 7.02 -22.74 -31.96
CA GLU A 16 8.06 -22.59 -30.94
C GLU A 16 7.89 -21.32 -30.12
N ILE A 17 7.63 -20.21 -30.78
CA ILE A 17 7.31 -18.94 -30.09
C ILE A 17 6.10 -19.12 -29.17
N TRP A 18 5.04 -19.75 -29.66
CA TRP A 18 3.82 -20.01 -28.91
C TRP A 18 4.07 -20.93 -27.70
N ILE A 19 4.84 -22.02 -27.86
CA ILE A 19 5.22 -22.93 -26.78
C ILE A 19 6.07 -22.18 -25.74
N SER A 20 7.06 -21.40 -26.16
CA SER A 20 7.94 -20.63 -25.28
C SER A 20 7.15 -19.61 -24.46
N VAL A 21 6.20 -18.89 -25.07
CA VAL A 21 5.29 -17.96 -24.38
C VAL A 21 4.42 -18.70 -23.38
N LYS A 22 3.84 -19.84 -23.74
CA LYS A 22 2.99 -20.66 -22.87
C LYS A 22 3.75 -21.20 -21.66
N LEU A 23 5.03 -21.56 -21.82
CA LEU A 23 5.91 -22.02 -20.75
C LEU A 23 6.31 -20.88 -19.79
N ILE A 24 6.60 -19.69 -20.32
CA ILE A 24 6.89 -18.49 -19.53
C ILE A 24 5.68 -18.13 -18.65
N LEU A 25 4.47 -18.19 -19.23
CA LEU A 25 3.23 -17.86 -18.51
C LEU A 25 2.87 -18.90 -17.42
N ARG A 26 3.26 -20.17 -17.57
CA ARG A 26 2.97 -21.27 -16.62
C ARG A 26 3.86 -21.34 -15.37
N LYS A 27 4.85 -20.48 -15.20
CA LYS A 27 5.68 -20.38 -13.97
C LYS A 27 6.36 -21.69 -13.52
N LYS A 28 6.66 -22.62 -14.43
CA LYS A 28 7.33 -23.88 -14.13
C LYS A 28 8.87 -23.79 -14.29
N ASN A 29 9.61 -24.62 -13.53
CA ASN A 29 11.06 -24.70 -13.34
C ASN A 29 11.90 -24.33 -14.59
N ASN A 30 12.96 -23.53 -14.38
CA ASN A 30 13.83 -23.01 -15.45
C ASN A 30 14.55 -24.09 -16.27
N TYR A 31 14.84 -25.25 -15.71
CA TYR A 31 15.55 -26.36 -16.40
C TYR A 31 14.70 -27.04 -17.49
N ALA A 32 13.42 -27.28 -17.25
CA ALA A 32 12.54 -27.88 -18.25
C ALA A 32 12.34 -26.98 -19.48
N LYS A 33 12.40 -25.65 -19.30
CA LYS A 33 12.29 -24.68 -20.38
C LYS A 33 13.51 -24.65 -21.29
N THR A 34 14.69 -24.80 -20.73
CA THR A 34 15.95 -24.82 -21.49
C THR A 34 16.07 -26.07 -22.34
N SER A 35 15.68 -27.23 -21.81
CA SER A 35 15.72 -28.51 -22.54
C SER A 35 14.77 -28.54 -23.74
N GLU A 36 13.55 -28.01 -23.61
CA GLU A 36 12.58 -27.97 -24.70
C GLU A 36 13.04 -27.03 -25.84
N ILE A 37 13.65 -25.89 -25.52
CA ILE A 37 14.21 -24.97 -26.50
C ILE A 37 15.38 -25.63 -27.23
N ILE A 38 16.29 -26.32 -26.52
CA ILE A 38 17.40 -27.03 -27.10
C ILE A 38 16.90 -28.14 -28.03
N LEU A 39 15.92 -28.93 -27.61
CA LEU A 39 15.34 -30.02 -28.41
C LEU A 39 14.76 -29.49 -29.73
N SER A 40 14.05 -28.35 -29.68
CA SER A 40 13.49 -27.71 -30.86
C SER A 40 14.60 -27.31 -31.89
N PHE A 41 15.69 -26.72 -31.39
CA PHE A 41 16.85 -26.37 -32.26
C PHE A 41 17.51 -27.61 -32.87
N VAL A 42 17.62 -28.71 -32.12
CA VAL A 42 18.19 -29.97 -32.60
C VAL A 42 17.35 -30.56 -33.72
N VAL A 43 16.01 -30.65 -33.51
CA VAL A 43 15.09 -31.18 -34.53
C VAL A 43 15.13 -30.36 -35.82
N GLN A 44 15.22 -29.03 -35.70
CA GLN A 44 15.28 -28.13 -36.85
C GLN A 44 16.59 -28.23 -37.57
N SER A 45 17.72 -28.42 -36.89
CA SER A 45 19.03 -28.64 -37.48
C SER A 45 19.06 -29.95 -38.30
N LEU A 46 18.52 -31.05 -37.74
CA LEU A 46 18.42 -32.34 -38.41
C LEU A 46 17.53 -32.28 -39.66
N TYR A 47 16.44 -31.50 -39.59
CA TYR A 47 15.53 -31.30 -40.74
C TYR A 47 16.25 -30.56 -41.91
N LEU A 48 17.00 -29.52 -41.59
CA LEU A 48 17.77 -28.75 -42.59
C LEU A 48 18.94 -29.58 -43.18
N GLU A 49 19.57 -30.43 -42.36
CA GLU A 49 20.59 -31.37 -42.81
C GLU A 49 20.03 -32.39 -43.80
N ALA A 50 18.86 -32.95 -43.55
CA ALA A 50 18.16 -33.89 -44.42
C ALA A 50 17.83 -33.28 -45.81
N LEU A 51 17.82 -31.97 -45.94
CA LEU A 51 17.58 -31.23 -47.16
C LEU A 51 18.86 -30.91 -47.97
N HIS A 52 20.03 -31.46 -47.64
CA HIS A 52 21.33 -31.19 -48.26
C HIS A 52 21.66 -29.68 -48.34
N VAL A 53 21.34 -28.92 -47.27
CA VAL A 53 21.68 -27.49 -47.18
C VAL A 53 23.10 -27.34 -46.64
N GLU A 54 23.90 -26.43 -47.22
CA GLU A 54 25.25 -26.13 -46.75
C GLU A 54 25.27 -25.72 -45.26
N TRP A 55 26.17 -26.30 -44.48
CA TRP A 55 26.25 -26.11 -43.02
C TRP A 55 26.24 -24.65 -42.55
N TRP A 56 26.93 -23.78 -43.28
CA TRP A 56 26.96 -22.35 -42.92
C TRP A 56 25.60 -21.68 -43.05
N LYS A 57 24.75 -22.11 -44.00
CA LYS A 57 23.37 -21.63 -44.17
C LYS A 57 22.48 -22.10 -43.02
N ILE A 58 22.69 -23.32 -42.52
CA ILE A 58 22.00 -23.86 -41.33
C ILE A 58 22.35 -23.01 -40.12
N ILE A 59 23.63 -22.76 -39.88
CA ILE A 59 24.08 -21.93 -38.74
C ILE A 59 23.51 -20.50 -38.85
N ALA A 60 23.54 -19.91 -40.05
CA ALA A 60 22.96 -18.57 -40.23
C ALA A 60 21.44 -18.53 -39.92
N CYS A 61 20.67 -19.52 -40.38
CA CYS A 61 19.23 -19.63 -40.07
C CYS A 61 18.97 -19.75 -38.54
N ILE A 62 19.75 -20.58 -37.84
CA ILE A 62 19.65 -20.76 -36.41
C ILE A 62 19.94 -19.43 -35.67
N LEU A 63 20.99 -18.71 -36.09
CA LEU A 63 21.35 -17.43 -35.50
C LEU A 63 20.26 -16.36 -35.70
N VAL A 64 19.74 -16.28 -36.94
CA VAL A 64 18.63 -15.34 -37.24
C VAL A 64 17.41 -15.65 -36.42
N GLN A 65 17.01 -16.92 -36.32
CA GLN A 65 15.87 -17.32 -35.48
C GLN A 65 16.09 -16.99 -33.99
N TYR A 66 17.30 -17.27 -33.49
CA TYR A 66 17.63 -16.93 -32.10
C TYR A 66 17.49 -15.42 -31.85
N ILE A 67 17.98 -14.58 -32.76
CA ILE A 67 17.84 -13.12 -32.65
C ILE A 67 16.38 -12.71 -32.69
N VAL A 68 15.60 -13.23 -33.65
CA VAL A 68 14.17 -12.93 -33.79
C VAL A 68 13.38 -13.28 -32.50
N VAL A 69 13.63 -14.48 -31.95
CA VAL A 69 13.00 -14.91 -30.70
C VAL A 69 13.38 -13.99 -29.53
N LYS A 70 14.66 -13.61 -29.42
CA LYS A 70 15.14 -12.70 -28.37
C LYS A 70 14.50 -11.30 -28.48
N VAL A 71 14.44 -10.75 -29.69
CA VAL A 71 13.80 -9.46 -29.94
C VAL A 71 12.29 -9.52 -29.59
N PHE A 72 11.60 -10.59 -30.03
CA PHE A 72 10.21 -10.79 -29.72
C PHE A 72 9.94 -10.89 -28.21
N LEU A 73 10.75 -11.66 -27.49
CA LEU A 73 10.65 -11.78 -26.02
C LEU A 73 10.89 -10.44 -25.33
N LEU A 74 11.85 -9.65 -25.81
CA LEU A 74 12.11 -8.32 -25.27
C LEU A 74 10.90 -7.39 -25.45
N ILE A 75 10.35 -7.33 -26.66
CA ILE A 75 9.15 -6.54 -26.98
C ILE A 75 7.97 -6.99 -26.10
N PHE A 76 7.77 -8.30 -25.98
CA PHE A 76 6.70 -8.88 -25.17
C PHE A 76 6.84 -8.51 -23.69
N MET A 77 8.06 -8.55 -23.14
CA MET A 77 8.34 -8.13 -21.76
C MET A 77 8.06 -6.64 -21.55
N ILE A 78 8.40 -5.80 -22.54
CA ILE A 78 8.09 -4.35 -22.49
C ILE A 78 6.57 -4.14 -22.46
N ILE A 79 5.85 -4.81 -23.34
CA ILE A 79 4.38 -4.71 -23.41
C ILE A 79 3.74 -5.15 -22.08
N ILE A 80 4.16 -6.31 -21.52
CA ILE A 80 3.65 -6.79 -20.23
C ILE A 80 3.93 -5.77 -19.12
N ARG A 81 5.13 -5.19 -19.10
CA ARG A 81 5.49 -4.17 -18.10
C ARG A 81 4.57 -2.96 -18.19
N GLU A 82 4.35 -2.43 -19.38
CA GLU A 82 3.51 -1.25 -19.61
C GLU A 82 2.03 -1.56 -19.29
N CYS A 83 1.51 -2.71 -19.72
CA CYS A 83 0.15 -3.16 -19.38
C CYS A 83 -0.01 -3.33 -17.88
N SER A 84 0.94 -3.95 -17.20
CA SER A 84 0.93 -4.12 -15.75
C SER A 84 0.95 -2.78 -15.02
N PHE A 85 1.79 -1.84 -15.46
CA PHE A 85 1.85 -0.49 -14.91
C PHE A 85 0.52 0.25 -15.10
N TYR A 86 -0.08 0.17 -16.29
CA TYR A 86 -1.38 0.76 -16.57
C TYR A 86 -2.50 0.18 -15.69
N ILE A 87 -2.55 -1.15 -15.57
CA ILE A 87 -3.52 -1.85 -14.71
C ILE A 87 -3.35 -1.43 -13.24
N ILE A 88 -2.12 -1.43 -12.73
CA ILE A 88 -1.83 -1.01 -11.35
C ILE A 88 -2.28 0.44 -11.13
N LYS A 89 -1.97 1.34 -12.07
CA LYS A 89 -2.37 2.75 -12.00
C LYS A 89 -3.89 2.92 -12.03
N ARG A 90 -4.58 2.15 -12.87
CA ARG A 90 -6.06 2.13 -12.96
C ARG A 90 -6.68 1.60 -11.66
N LEU A 91 -6.20 0.45 -11.14
CA LEU A 91 -6.67 -0.12 -9.88
C LEU A 91 -6.43 0.81 -8.69
N ALA A 92 -5.28 1.47 -8.65
CA ALA A 92 -4.99 2.48 -7.63
C ALA A 92 -5.94 3.69 -7.72
N LYS A 93 -6.27 4.14 -8.93
CA LYS A 93 -7.26 5.21 -9.17
C LYS A 93 -8.66 4.81 -8.72
N GLU A 94 -9.09 3.58 -9.08
CA GLU A 94 -10.39 3.03 -8.65
C GLU A 94 -10.45 2.85 -7.13
N LYS A 95 -9.40 2.32 -6.52
CA LYS A 95 -9.31 2.20 -5.06
C LYS A 95 -9.41 3.57 -4.38
N ARG A 96 -8.74 4.60 -4.91
CA ARG A 96 -8.86 5.99 -4.41
C ARG A 96 -10.27 6.53 -4.58
N LYS A 97 -10.93 6.27 -5.73
CA LYS A 97 -12.30 6.69 -6.00
C LYS A 97 -13.27 6.03 -5.02
N ARG A 98 -13.19 4.69 -4.85
CA ARG A 98 -14.02 3.94 -3.89
C ARG A 98 -13.80 4.43 -2.44
N GLN A 99 -12.56 4.65 -2.03
CA GLN A 99 -12.25 5.21 -0.71
C GLN A 99 -12.84 6.60 -0.52
N LYS A 100 -12.77 7.46 -1.57
CA LYS A 100 -13.34 8.81 -1.52
C LYS A 100 -14.87 8.75 -1.44
N THR A 101 -15.51 7.88 -2.24
CA THR A 101 -16.96 7.69 -2.23
C THR A 101 -17.44 7.14 -0.88
N TRP A 102 -16.81 6.06 -0.39
CA TRP A 102 -17.08 5.51 0.93
C TRP A 102 -16.92 6.56 2.04
N PHE A 103 -15.85 7.33 1.97
CA PHE A 103 -15.58 8.40 2.92
C PHE A 103 -16.63 9.51 2.86
N THR A 104 -17.02 9.91 1.64
CA THR A 104 -18.05 10.95 1.43
C THR A 104 -19.44 10.48 1.89
N GLN A 105 -19.78 9.22 1.63
CA GLN A 105 -21.03 8.63 2.09
C GLN A 105 -21.11 8.51 3.61
N ARG A 106 -20.00 8.12 4.26
CA ARG A 106 -19.99 7.86 5.71
C ARG A 106 -19.78 9.12 6.55
N PHE A 107 -19.07 10.11 6.03
CA PHE A 107 -18.64 11.29 6.80
C PHE A 107 -19.01 12.63 6.16
N GLY A 108 -19.77 12.60 5.06
CA GLY A 108 -20.13 13.80 4.29
C GLY A 108 -19.01 14.32 3.40
N ASN A 109 -19.35 15.25 2.51
CA ASN A 109 -18.41 15.83 1.54
C ASN A 109 -17.47 16.82 2.23
N PRO A 110 -16.14 16.58 2.28
CA PRO A 110 -15.20 17.50 2.92
C PRO A 110 -15.10 18.86 2.25
N LYS A 111 -15.61 19.02 1.01
CA LYS A 111 -15.64 20.30 0.28
C LYS A 111 -16.88 21.15 0.60
N LYS A 112 -17.90 20.61 1.26
CA LYS A 112 -19.10 21.33 1.71
C LYS A 112 -18.93 21.90 3.13
N LEU A 113 -17.74 22.21 3.55
CA LEU A 113 -17.47 22.95 4.79
C LEU A 113 -17.28 24.42 4.41
N LYS A 114 -18.33 25.15 4.36
CA LYS A 114 -18.91 26.03 5.35
C LYS A 114 -18.14 27.33 5.55
N THR A 115 -18.89 28.40 5.36
CA THR A 115 -18.49 29.80 5.53
C THR A 115 -17.68 30.04 6.82
N VAL A 116 -16.88 31.10 6.84
CA VAL A 116 -16.10 31.59 8.00
C VAL A 116 -16.96 31.65 9.27
N LYS A 117 -18.28 31.89 9.14
CA LYS A 117 -19.25 31.93 10.24
C LYS A 117 -19.39 30.57 10.97
N GLU A 118 -19.36 29.45 10.24
CA GLU A 118 -19.47 28.11 10.81
C GLU A 118 -18.14 27.59 11.36
N ILE A 119 -17.00 28.09 10.84
CA ILE A 119 -15.68 27.87 11.44
C ILE A 119 -15.60 28.57 12.79
N ASN A 120 -16.19 29.76 12.92
CA ASN A 120 -16.25 30.49 14.19
C ASN A 120 -17.18 29.83 15.22
N GLN A 121 -18.29 29.19 14.78
CA GLN A 121 -19.13 28.38 15.67
C GLN A 121 -18.44 27.09 16.12
N ILE A 122 -17.50 26.54 15.33
CA ILE A 122 -16.67 25.39 15.72
C ILE A 122 -15.68 25.78 16.85
N ASN A 123 -15.33 27.07 16.98
CA ASN A 123 -14.45 27.55 18.05
C ASN A 123 -15.15 27.67 19.41
N CYS A 124 -16.50 27.60 19.47
CA CYS A 124 -17.27 27.52 20.71
C CYS A 124 -17.32 26.08 21.24
N PHE A 125 -16.16 25.46 21.49
CA PHE A 125 -16.14 24.21 22.23
C PHE A 125 -16.58 24.47 23.66
N PRO A 126 -17.51 23.65 24.21
CA PRO A 126 -17.79 23.71 25.64
C PRO A 126 -16.44 23.55 26.35
N ARG A 127 -16.07 24.54 27.15
CA ARG A 127 -14.87 24.51 27.97
C ARG A 127 -14.99 23.36 28.96
N LEU A 128 -14.60 22.16 28.56
CA LEU A 128 -14.37 21.12 29.55
C LEU A 128 -13.16 21.57 30.36
N LYS A 129 -13.44 22.12 31.51
CA LYS A 129 -12.45 22.82 32.31
C LYS A 129 -11.47 21.87 32.97
N LEU A 130 -11.86 20.61 33.19
CA LEU A 130 -11.11 19.65 34.00
C LEU A 130 -11.18 18.25 33.41
N GLY A 131 -10.10 17.49 33.55
CA GLY A 131 -10.03 16.07 33.29
C GLY A 131 -10.72 15.27 34.41
N LEU A 132 -9.96 14.51 35.18
CA LEU A 132 -10.41 13.89 36.44
C LEU A 132 -9.90 14.75 37.60
N PRO A 133 -10.75 15.53 38.30
CA PRO A 133 -10.31 16.46 39.36
C PRO A 133 -9.49 15.76 40.46
N GLY A 134 -9.91 14.55 40.86
CA GLY A 134 -9.21 13.75 41.89
C GLY A 134 -7.84 13.23 41.47
N MET A 135 -7.48 13.36 40.18
CA MET A 135 -6.18 12.95 39.65
C MET A 135 -5.24 14.14 39.39
N ALA A 136 -5.68 15.36 39.62
CA ALA A 136 -4.85 16.53 39.38
C ALA A 136 -3.52 16.44 40.15
N ASN A 137 -2.39 16.58 39.42
CA ASN A 137 -1.03 16.43 39.92
C ASN A 137 -0.69 15.08 40.56
N GLN A 138 -1.54 14.05 40.35
CA GLN A 138 -1.34 12.72 40.89
C GLN A 138 -0.64 11.79 39.88
N ILE A 139 -0.15 10.67 40.38
CA ILE A 139 0.42 9.58 39.58
C ILE A 139 -0.55 8.41 39.62
N HIS A 140 -0.90 7.85 38.46
CA HIS A 140 -1.75 6.67 38.39
C HIS A 140 -1.10 5.46 39.06
N GLY A 141 -1.79 4.85 40.03
CA GLY A 141 -1.24 3.80 40.88
C GLY A 141 -0.66 2.60 40.13
N VAL A 142 -1.34 2.16 39.04
CA VAL A 142 -0.94 0.99 38.24
C VAL A 142 0.01 1.37 37.11
N THR A 143 -0.39 2.32 36.25
CA THR A 143 0.35 2.62 35.01
C THR A 143 1.48 3.64 35.20
N LYS A 144 1.57 4.24 36.36
CA LYS A 144 2.54 5.30 36.70
C LYS A 144 2.49 6.51 35.76
N VAL A 145 1.36 6.69 35.06
CA VAL A 145 1.12 7.87 34.24
C VAL A 145 0.86 9.07 35.16
N HIS A 146 1.57 10.16 34.91
CA HIS A 146 1.36 11.42 35.60
C HIS A 146 0.12 12.14 35.04
N PHE A 147 -0.58 12.84 35.88
CA PHE A 147 -1.69 13.73 35.51
C PHE A 147 -1.28 15.18 35.71
N ASP A 148 -1.69 16.05 34.80
CA ASP A 148 -1.44 17.48 34.91
C ASP A 148 -2.30 18.15 35.99
N SER A 149 -2.10 19.44 36.23
CA SER A 149 -2.87 20.24 37.21
C SER A 149 -4.37 20.32 36.92
N LYS A 150 -4.80 19.91 35.72
CA LYS A 150 -6.22 19.87 35.30
C LYS A 150 -6.81 18.46 35.34
N GLY A 151 -6.01 17.45 35.75
CA GLY A 151 -6.43 16.06 35.83
C GLY A 151 -6.47 15.35 34.46
N PHE A 152 -5.66 15.76 33.49
CA PHE A 152 -5.45 15.05 32.25
C PHE A 152 -4.17 14.22 32.29
N PRO A 153 -4.15 13.01 31.71
CA PRO A 153 -2.98 12.16 31.71
C PRO A 153 -1.90 12.68 30.76
N ILE A 154 -0.66 12.59 31.21
CA ILE A 154 0.53 12.94 30.42
C ILE A 154 1.15 11.66 29.88
N PHE A 155 0.62 11.15 28.75
CA PHE A 155 1.15 9.95 28.12
C PHE A 155 2.49 10.19 27.43
N LYS A 156 3.41 9.22 27.52
CA LYS A 156 4.61 9.16 26.69
C LYS A 156 4.21 8.86 25.24
N SER A 157 4.09 9.89 24.44
CA SER A 157 3.69 9.76 23.03
C SER A 157 4.90 9.53 22.15
N LYS A 158 4.84 8.48 21.31
CA LYS A 158 5.88 8.17 20.33
C LYS A 158 5.72 8.92 19.01
N TYR A 159 4.48 9.34 18.69
CA TYR A 159 4.16 10.10 17.49
C TYR A 159 2.89 10.94 17.71
N LYS A 160 2.87 12.15 17.14
CA LYS A 160 1.75 13.10 17.32
C LYS A 160 1.23 13.60 15.98
N VAL A 161 -0.08 13.80 15.89
CA VAL A 161 -0.75 14.42 14.74
C VAL A 161 -1.57 15.60 15.23
N LYS A 162 -1.48 16.70 14.52
CA LYS A 162 -2.38 17.85 14.65
C LYS A 162 -3.38 17.81 13.50
N LEU A 163 -4.66 17.65 13.81
CA LEU A 163 -5.75 17.72 12.85
C LEU A 163 -6.02 19.15 12.41
N LYS A 164 -6.64 19.31 11.26
CA LYS A 164 -7.18 20.61 10.80
C LYS A 164 -8.46 20.92 11.57
N ILE A 165 -8.78 22.21 11.73
CA ILE A 165 -9.99 22.65 12.46
C ILE A 165 -11.27 22.04 11.86
N MET A 166 -11.34 21.89 10.53
CA MET A 166 -12.48 21.27 9.83
C MET A 166 -12.69 19.78 10.16
N ASP A 167 -11.68 19.14 10.73
CA ASP A 167 -11.75 17.71 11.12
C ASP A 167 -12.23 17.55 12.58
N TYR A 168 -12.29 18.64 13.38
CA TYR A 168 -12.88 18.61 14.71
C TYR A 168 -14.38 18.26 14.61
N ARG A 169 -15.00 17.84 15.67
CA ARG A 169 -16.40 17.41 15.67
C ARG A 169 -16.72 16.24 14.72
N LYS A 170 -15.73 15.56 14.21
CA LYS A 170 -15.91 14.31 13.48
C LYS A 170 -15.84 13.12 14.45
N PRO A 171 -16.41 11.94 14.07
CA PRO A 171 -16.36 10.74 14.89
C PRO A 171 -14.91 10.28 15.15
N ARG A 172 -14.70 9.56 16.23
CA ARG A 172 -13.39 9.02 16.63
C ARG A 172 -12.73 8.20 15.53
N LYS A 173 -13.50 7.34 14.85
CA LYS A 173 -13.03 6.52 13.72
C LYS A 173 -12.47 7.36 12.57
N TYR A 174 -13.06 8.51 12.31
CA TYR A 174 -12.57 9.46 11.31
C TYR A 174 -11.21 10.03 11.70
N HIS A 175 -11.05 10.46 12.94
CA HIS A 175 -9.78 10.99 13.45
C HIS A 175 -8.67 9.94 13.35
N PHE A 176 -8.94 8.71 13.75
CA PHE A 176 -7.98 7.61 13.68
C PHE A 176 -7.58 7.29 12.26
N LEU A 177 -8.53 7.28 11.32
CA LEU A 177 -8.26 7.05 9.91
C LEU A 177 -7.29 8.10 9.32
N ILE A 178 -7.51 9.39 9.64
CA ILE A 178 -6.61 10.46 9.18
C ILE A 178 -5.22 10.29 9.80
N CYS A 179 -5.15 10.02 11.10
CA CYS A 179 -3.89 9.84 11.80
C CYS A 179 -3.11 8.63 11.28
N ASN A 180 -3.78 7.48 11.05
CA ASN A 180 -3.17 6.30 10.49
C ASN A 180 -2.63 6.54 9.06
N ARG A 181 -3.38 7.25 8.22
CA ARG A 181 -2.91 7.63 6.87
C ARG A 181 -1.71 8.54 6.89
N LYS A 182 -1.68 9.49 7.84
CA LYS A 182 -0.51 10.36 8.00
C LYS A 182 0.69 9.57 8.48
N LEU A 183 0.52 8.76 9.51
CA LEU A 183 1.57 7.88 10.03
C LEU A 183 2.09 6.93 8.95
N TYR A 184 1.22 6.33 8.15
CA TYR A 184 1.61 5.48 7.02
C TYR A 184 2.55 6.20 6.04
N LYS A 185 2.17 7.40 5.62
CA LYS A 185 3.03 8.22 4.72
C LYS A 185 4.38 8.52 5.34
N ASP A 186 4.39 8.95 6.60
CA ASP A 186 5.60 9.34 7.31
C ASP A 186 6.52 8.13 7.55
N VAL A 187 5.97 6.94 7.80
CA VAL A 187 6.73 5.69 7.95
C VAL A 187 7.34 5.21 6.63
N LEU A 188 6.64 5.40 5.50
CA LEU A 188 7.17 5.06 4.18
C LEU A 188 8.32 5.99 3.76
N SER A 189 8.23 7.27 4.11
CA SER A 189 9.27 8.27 3.78
C SER A 189 10.43 8.28 4.79
N ASN A 190 10.24 7.73 5.99
CA ASN A 190 11.23 7.74 7.05
C ASN A 190 11.38 6.35 7.73
N PRO A 191 12.31 5.51 7.25
CA PRO A 191 12.57 4.19 7.83
C PRO A 191 12.96 4.24 9.33
N LYS A 192 13.66 5.32 9.78
CA LYS A 192 14.02 5.50 11.19
C LYS A 192 12.78 5.64 12.08
N LEU A 193 11.72 6.30 11.58
CA LEU A 193 10.46 6.40 12.30
C LEU A 193 9.80 5.02 12.48
N ARG A 194 9.81 4.19 11.44
CA ARG A 194 9.31 2.82 11.53
C ARG A 194 10.05 2.01 12.60
N GLN A 195 11.37 2.11 12.61
CA GLN A 195 12.22 1.44 13.60
C GLN A 195 11.97 1.98 15.01
N LYS A 196 11.92 3.30 15.19
CA LYS A 196 11.60 3.96 16.47
C LYS A 196 10.27 3.50 17.07
N LEU A 197 9.27 3.28 16.19
CA LEU A 197 7.94 2.81 16.57
C LEU A 197 7.85 1.28 16.64
N ASN A 198 8.92 0.56 16.34
CA ASN A 198 8.97 -0.91 16.30
C ASN A 198 7.80 -1.52 15.50
N LEU A 199 7.52 -0.96 14.31
CA LEU A 199 6.41 -1.42 13.48
C LEU A 199 6.83 -2.60 12.62
N SER A 200 6.13 -3.71 12.79
CA SER A 200 6.25 -4.91 11.95
C SER A 200 5.77 -4.65 10.52
N LYS A 201 6.01 -5.61 9.60
CA LYS A 201 5.44 -5.56 8.25
C LYS A 201 3.90 -5.56 8.28
N ASN A 202 3.29 -6.28 9.24
CA ASN A 202 1.83 -6.34 9.39
C ASN A 202 1.24 -5.03 9.94
N ASP A 203 1.95 -4.34 10.84
CA ASP A 203 1.54 -3.03 11.33
C ASP A 203 1.52 -1.99 10.19
N VAL A 204 2.52 -2.02 9.31
CA VAL A 204 2.55 -1.15 8.12
C VAL A 204 1.41 -1.48 7.16
N LYS A 205 1.05 -2.77 6.99
CA LYS A 205 -0.14 -3.16 6.20
C LYS A 205 -1.44 -2.66 6.83
N ALA A 206 -1.58 -2.76 8.16
CA ALA A 206 -2.73 -2.22 8.89
C ALA A 206 -2.85 -0.71 8.68
N LEU A 207 -1.76 0.05 8.83
CA LEU A 207 -1.74 1.48 8.53
C LEU A 207 -2.15 1.81 7.09
N ALA A 208 -1.76 0.99 6.11
CA ALA A 208 -2.11 1.17 4.70
C ALA A 208 -3.62 1.14 4.46
N VAL A 209 -4.35 0.32 5.21
CA VAL A 209 -5.82 0.21 5.16
C VAL A 209 -6.52 1.16 6.14
N GLY A 210 -5.76 1.93 6.91
CA GLY A 210 -6.28 2.93 7.84
C GLY A 210 -6.54 2.41 9.25
N GLU A 211 -6.02 1.23 9.58
CA GLU A 211 -6.12 0.63 10.92
C GLU A 211 -4.93 1.01 11.80
N THR A 212 -5.17 1.11 13.10
CA THR A 212 -4.11 1.40 14.06
C THR A 212 -3.34 0.12 14.40
N PRO A 213 -2.00 0.12 14.47
CA PRO A 213 -1.20 -1.02 14.88
C PRO A 213 -1.64 -1.57 16.24
N LYS A 214 -1.58 -2.90 16.42
CA LYS A 214 -2.19 -3.59 17.57
C LYS A 214 -1.71 -3.09 18.94
N HIS A 215 -0.42 -2.77 19.06
CA HIS A 215 0.19 -2.31 20.31
C HIS A 215 -0.01 -0.83 20.59
N TYR A 216 -0.70 -0.11 19.71
CA TYR A 216 -0.91 1.32 19.82
C TYR A 216 -2.39 1.69 19.80
N VAL A 217 -2.67 2.86 20.37
CA VAL A 217 -3.97 3.54 20.29
C VAL A 217 -3.76 5.04 20.11
N TRP A 218 -4.68 5.69 19.43
CA TRP A 218 -4.69 7.14 19.31
C TRP A 218 -5.42 7.77 20.50
N HIS A 219 -4.68 8.46 21.34
CA HIS A 219 -5.23 9.26 22.44
C HIS A 219 -5.57 10.68 21.95
N HIS A 220 -6.81 11.13 22.18
CA HIS A 220 -7.20 12.52 21.96
C HIS A 220 -6.69 13.35 23.12
N HIS A 221 -5.69 14.20 22.85
CA HIS A 221 -5.14 15.11 23.84
C HIS A 221 -6.12 16.25 24.16
N GLN A 222 -6.04 16.85 25.35
CA GLN A 222 -6.87 18.00 25.73
C GLN A 222 -6.67 19.22 24.84
N ASN A 223 -5.50 19.39 24.24
CA ASN A 223 -5.23 20.43 23.26
C ASN A 223 -6.00 20.15 21.95
N LEU A 224 -6.71 21.16 21.45
CA LEU A 224 -7.58 21.04 20.28
C LEU A 224 -6.86 20.40 19.07
N GLY A 225 -7.46 19.33 18.55
CA GLY A 225 -7.01 18.63 17.36
C GLY A 225 -5.74 17.79 17.53
N VAL A 226 -5.16 17.69 18.71
CA VAL A 226 -3.96 16.88 18.92
C VAL A 226 -4.33 15.43 19.23
N LEU A 227 -3.80 14.52 18.41
CA LEU A 227 -3.80 13.09 18.71
C LEU A 227 -2.38 12.60 18.97
N GLN A 228 -2.25 11.72 19.93
CA GLN A 228 -1.00 11.10 20.36
C GLN A 228 -1.07 9.60 20.14
N LEU A 229 -0.06 9.03 19.48
CA LEU A 229 0.10 7.59 19.40
C LEU A 229 0.76 7.10 20.67
N VAL A 230 0.03 6.34 21.46
CA VAL A 230 0.44 5.87 22.79
C VAL A 230 0.33 4.35 22.86
N ASP A 231 1.03 3.78 23.83
CA ASP A 231 0.93 2.34 24.12
C ASP A 231 -0.50 1.99 24.52
N ARG A 232 -1.06 0.92 23.92
CA ARG A 232 -2.43 0.51 24.13
C ARG A 232 -2.68 0.05 25.57
N ASP A 233 -1.81 -0.79 26.12
CA ASP A 233 -1.98 -1.38 27.42
C ASP A 233 -1.93 -0.31 28.52
N ILE A 234 -1.00 0.64 28.39
CA ILE A 234 -0.91 1.78 29.30
C ILE A 234 -2.15 2.64 29.20
N HIS A 235 -2.61 2.92 27.97
CA HIS A 235 -3.78 3.78 27.75
C HIS A 235 -5.07 3.15 28.30
N GLU A 236 -5.29 1.85 28.03
CA GLU A 236 -6.51 1.16 28.46
C GLU A 236 -6.59 0.98 29.98
N LYS A 237 -5.43 0.76 30.63
CA LYS A 237 -5.34 0.66 32.10
C LYS A 237 -5.34 2.01 32.81
N THR A 238 -5.18 3.11 32.08
CA THR A 238 -5.25 4.47 32.66
C THR A 238 -6.63 5.06 32.47
N PHE A 239 -7.50 4.95 33.46
CA PHE A 239 -8.80 5.59 33.40
C PHE A 239 -8.66 7.12 33.34
N HIS A 240 -9.26 7.77 32.33
CA HIS A 240 -9.15 9.20 32.16
C HIS A 240 -10.29 9.78 31.30
N LYS A 241 -10.48 11.09 31.38
CA LYS A 241 -11.21 11.87 30.38
C LYS A 241 -10.22 12.39 29.33
N GLY A 242 -10.45 12.07 28.07
CA GLY A 242 -9.60 12.53 26.97
C GLY A 242 -10.17 13.72 26.22
N GLY A 243 -9.38 14.31 25.36
CA GLY A 243 -9.76 15.47 24.55
C GLY A 243 -10.94 15.24 23.60
N PHE A 244 -11.31 13.98 23.31
CA PHE A 244 -12.47 13.68 22.47
C PHE A 244 -13.76 14.29 23.01
N SER A 245 -13.95 14.28 24.34
CA SER A 245 -15.08 14.93 25.00
C SER A 245 -15.06 16.47 24.91
N ILE A 246 -13.87 17.04 24.64
CA ILE A 246 -13.69 18.48 24.50
C ILE A 246 -13.98 18.92 23.06
N TRP A 247 -13.33 18.27 22.08
CA TRP A 247 -13.32 18.75 20.70
C TRP A 247 -13.69 17.68 19.66
N GLY A 248 -13.94 16.45 20.07
CA GLY A 248 -14.45 15.39 19.19
C GLY A 248 -15.91 15.55 18.83
N GLY A 249 -16.39 14.70 17.93
CA GLY A 249 -17.80 14.61 17.55
C GLY A 249 -18.54 13.54 18.33
N LYS A 250 -19.74 13.22 17.86
CA LYS A 250 -20.51 12.06 18.35
C LYS A 250 -19.97 10.80 17.67
N ASP A 251 -19.78 9.73 18.43
CA ASP A 251 -19.57 8.39 17.89
C ASP A 251 -20.97 7.84 17.60
N ASN A 252 -21.34 7.73 16.34
CA ASN A 252 -22.54 7.02 15.87
C ASN A 252 -22.21 5.56 15.69
#